data_ec7d2f1d9273fc797e2558d72a675cda
#
_entry.id   ec7d2f1d9273fc797e2558d72a675cda
#
_cell.length_a   1.000
_cell.length_b   1.000
_cell.length_c   1.000
_cell.angle_alpha   90.00
_cell.angle_beta   90.00
_cell.angle_gamma   90.00
#
_symmetry.space_group_name_H-M   'P 1'
#
loop_
_entity.id
_entity.type
_entity.pdbx_description
1 polymer ?
#
loop_
_entity_poly.entity_id
_entity_poly.type
_entity_poly.pdbx_seq_one_letter_code
_entity_poly.pdbx_strand_id
1 'polypeptide(L)'
;VTPSIPILTIVGLFGLVSCGEKTFPVSTSGNLELLGQYALDIPEPSGLSLSEDRRSLWMVSDKNGIVYQTDLQGKVLKQFATGLRDLEGITTIDGETVAVLAERTREIVVFSKDGKLLGRGKIGLPGDDNNGPEGLSYDPLTREFVVVNEVEGLLIRMDSEFRETSREVLRFAQDYSSITVDAEKDQLWVLSDLSGSIYLLTKQLEMLTSYSTNIRQMEGITMDHENKLMYVVSDPMARLYVLRFDDR
;
A
#
# COMPACT_ATOMS: atom_id res chain seq x y z
N VAL A 1 -40.82 6.92 69.36
CA VAL A 1 -39.43 6.50 69.14
C VAL A 1 -39.34 5.89 67.76
N THR A 2 -38.95 6.69 66.78
CA THR A 2 -38.73 6.25 65.42
C THR A 2 -37.22 6.03 65.21
N PRO A 3 -36.76 4.91 64.63
CA PRO A 3 -35.38 4.69 64.33
C PRO A 3 -35.02 5.35 63.00
N SER A 4 -33.96 6.18 63.02
CA SER A 4 -33.33 6.76 61.86
C SER A 4 -32.43 5.74 61.15
N ILE A 5 -32.62 5.60 59.83
CA ILE A 5 -31.81 4.76 58.91
C ILE A 5 -30.65 5.64 58.39
N PRO A 6 -29.40 5.19 58.43
CA PRO A 6 -28.30 5.92 57.82
C PRO A 6 -28.28 5.75 56.29
N ILE A 7 -28.18 6.88 55.56
CA ILE A 7 -27.98 6.93 54.13
C ILE A 7 -26.52 6.61 53.82
N LEU A 8 -26.28 5.51 53.16
CA LEU A 8 -24.96 5.11 52.65
C LEU A 8 -24.68 5.83 51.32
N THR A 9 -23.80 6.82 51.37
CA THR A 9 -23.37 7.53 50.16
C THR A 9 -22.31 6.69 49.42
N ILE A 10 -22.69 6.12 48.27
CA ILE A 10 -21.75 5.44 47.38
C ILE A 10 -21.07 6.51 46.52
N VAL A 11 -19.81 6.78 46.81
CA VAL A 11 -18.94 7.59 45.92
C VAL A 11 -18.47 6.69 44.78
N GLY A 12 -19.11 6.84 43.62
CA GLY A 12 -18.66 6.19 42.41
C GLY A 12 -17.36 6.84 41.91
N LEU A 13 -16.28 6.09 41.95
CA LEU A 13 -14.99 6.46 41.35
C LEU A 13 -15.11 6.29 39.84
N PHE A 14 -15.43 7.35 39.12
CA PHE A 14 -15.31 7.36 37.66
C PHE A 14 -13.82 7.39 37.28
N GLY A 15 -13.27 6.24 36.92
CA GLY A 15 -11.96 6.15 36.28
C GLY A 15 -12.04 6.82 34.91
N LEU A 16 -11.41 7.97 34.75
CA LEU A 16 -11.12 8.56 33.44
C LEU A 16 -10.14 7.65 32.74
N VAL A 17 -10.65 6.86 31.78
CA VAL A 17 -9.81 6.21 30.79
C VAL A 17 -9.27 7.33 29.90
N SER A 18 -8.05 7.76 30.16
CA SER A 18 -7.29 8.64 29.28
C SER A 18 -7.02 7.86 27.99
N CYS A 19 -7.76 8.18 26.94
CA CYS A 19 -7.41 7.78 25.59
C CYS A 19 -6.14 8.56 25.24
N GLY A 20 -4.98 7.93 25.45
CA GLY A 20 -3.70 8.51 25.09
C GLY A 20 -3.66 8.66 23.56
N GLU A 21 -3.76 9.89 23.07
CA GLU A 21 -3.37 10.20 21.69
C GLU A 21 -1.93 9.74 21.53
N LYS A 22 -1.72 8.73 20.66
CA LYS A 22 -0.39 8.36 20.22
C LYS A 22 0.14 9.53 19.39
N THR A 23 0.88 10.44 20.01
CA THR A 23 1.68 11.42 19.29
C THR A 23 2.85 10.66 18.67
N PHE A 24 2.80 10.48 17.36
CA PHE A 24 3.94 9.94 16.62
C PHE A 24 5.09 10.95 16.75
N PRO A 25 6.31 10.52 17.16
CA PRO A 25 7.45 11.41 17.19
C PRO A 25 7.71 11.93 15.77
N VAL A 26 8.03 13.23 15.65
CA VAL A 26 8.39 13.86 14.39
C VAL A 26 9.56 13.10 13.80
N SER A 27 9.32 12.42 12.67
CA SER A 27 10.33 11.62 11.99
C SER A 27 11.44 12.53 11.43
N THR A 28 12.66 12.02 11.42
CA THR A 28 13.74 12.63 10.66
C THR A 28 13.39 12.56 9.18
N SER A 29 13.44 13.69 8.46
CA SER A 29 13.25 13.70 7.01
C SER A 29 14.43 12.98 6.33
N GLY A 30 14.13 11.94 5.55
CA GLY A 30 15.09 11.26 4.70
C GLY A 30 15.35 12.05 3.41
N ASN A 31 16.40 11.69 2.67
CA ASN A 31 16.71 12.27 1.36
C ASN A 31 16.45 11.25 0.26
N LEU A 32 15.91 11.75 -0.87
CA LEU A 32 15.77 11.02 -2.12
C LEU A 32 16.66 11.64 -3.18
N GLU A 33 17.43 10.81 -3.86
CA GLU A 33 18.22 11.20 -5.04
C GLU A 33 17.54 10.64 -6.29
N LEU A 34 17.15 11.49 -7.23
CA LEU A 34 16.62 11.05 -8.53
C LEU A 34 17.77 10.51 -9.40
N LEU A 35 17.74 9.21 -9.67
CA LEU A 35 18.73 8.55 -10.54
C LEU A 35 18.28 8.50 -12.00
N GLY A 36 16.98 8.38 -12.25
CA GLY A 36 16.44 8.30 -13.59
C GLY A 36 14.94 8.51 -13.65
N GLN A 37 14.47 8.89 -14.83
CA GLN A 37 13.05 8.98 -15.16
C GLN A 37 12.83 8.46 -16.57
N TYR A 38 11.85 7.59 -16.76
CA TYR A 38 11.61 6.91 -18.01
C TYR A 38 10.14 7.07 -18.43
N ALA A 39 9.93 7.41 -19.70
CA ALA A 39 8.57 7.41 -20.26
C ALA A 39 8.07 5.98 -20.39
N LEU A 40 6.82 5.75 -20.04
CA LEU A 40 6.16 4.46 -20.14
C LEU A 40 5.21 4.45 -21.35
N ASP A 41 5.21 3.34 -22.07
CA ASP A 41 4.18 3.04 -23.08
C ASP A 41 3.04 2.23 -22.41
N ILE A 42 2.60 2.73 -21.25
CA ILE A 42 1.53 2.15 -20.43
C ILE A 42 0.60 3.32 -20.08
N PRO A 43 -0.65 3.30 -20.55
CA PRO A 43 -1.58 4.38 -20.25
C PRO A 43 -2.07 4.28 -18.80
N GLU A 44 -2.13 5.42 -18.12
CA GLU A 44 -2.59 5.51 -16.73
C GLU A 44 -1.96 4.39 -15.88
N PRO A 45 -0.59 4.41 -15.71
CA PRO A 45 0.10 3.40 -14.93
C PRO A 45 -0.20 3.61 -13.45
N SER A 46 -0.74 2.60 -12.81
CA SER A 46 -1.04 2.59 -11.39
C SER A 46 -0.08 1.65 -10.62
N GLY A 47 -0.53 0.71 -9.84
CA GLY A 47 0.30 -0.15 -8.99
C GLY A 47 1.61 -0.67 -9.58
N LEU A 48 2.58 -0.87 -8.71
CA LEU A 48 3.95 -1.25 -9.07
C LEU A 48 4.50 -2.32 -8.12
N SER A 49 5.14 -3.34 -8.65
CA SER A 49 5.83 -4.37 -7.86
C SER A 49 7.14 -4.81 -8.52
N LEU A 50 8.20 -4.91 -7.73
CA LEU A 50 9.47 -5.48 -8.18
C LEU A 50 9.34 -7.01 -8.30
N SER A 51 9.90 -7.59 -9.36
CA SER A 51 9.99 -9.05 -9.46
C SER A 51 10.94 -9.63 -8.40
N GLU A 52 10.73 -10.87 -8.03
CA GLU A 52 11.52 -11.56 -7.01
C GLU A 52 13.02 -11.63 -7.38
N ASP A 53 13.33 -11.77 -8.66
CA ASP A 53 14.71 -11.76 -9.17
C ASP A 53 15.30 -10.35 -9.32
N ARG A 54 14.52 -9.29 -8.98
CA ARG A 54 14.89 -7.87 -9.05
C ARG A 54 15.34 -7.39 -10.43
N ARG A 55 14.90 -8.06 -11.51
CA ARG A 55 15.30 -7.73 -12.89
C ARG A 55 14.19 -7.09 -13.70
N SER A 56 12.97 -7.09 -13.20
CA SER A 56 11.80 -6.55 -13.89
C SER A 56 10.81 -5.96 -12.91
N LEU A 57 9.91 -5.14 -13.43
CA LEU A 57 8.81 -4.54 -12.70
C LEU A 57 7.48 -5.07 -13.25
N TRP A 58 6.53 -5.28 -12.38
CA TRP A 58 5.14 -5.55 -12.72
C TRP A 58 4.32 -4.29 -12.46
N MET A 59 3.49 -3.92 -13.43
CA MET A 59 2.63 -2.74 -13.38
C MET A 59 1.23 -3.09 -13.84
N VAL A 60 0.26 -2.33 -13.39
CA VAL A 60 -1.10 -2.35 -13.91
C VAL A 60 -1.43 -1.02 -14.57
N SER A 61 -2.42 -1.04 -15.45
CA SER A 61 -3.01 0.17 -16.00
C SER A 61 -4.47 0.21 -15.57
N ASP A 62 -4.85 1.29 -14.89
CA ASP A 62 -6.23 1.59 -14.56
C ASP A 62 -7.10 1.64 -15.83
N LYS A 63 -6.63 2.33 -16.86
CA LYS A 63 -7.35 2.58 -18.10
C LYS A 63 -7.80 1.34 -18.86
N ASN A 64 -6.94 0.33 -18.96
CA ASN A 64 -7.16 -0.77 -19.91
C ASN A 64 -7.23 -2.16 -19.26
N GLY A 65 -7.01 -2.26 -17.94
CA GLY A 65 -7.07 -3.52 -17.20
C GLY A 65 -6.02 -4.55 -17.63
N ILE A 66 -4.86 -4.07 -18.10
CA ILE A 66 -3.74 -4.92 -18.52
C ILE A 66 -2.67 -4.94 -17.43
N VAL A 67 -2.10 -6.12 -17.21
CA VAL A 67 -0.89 -6.31 -16.43
C VAL A 67 0.30 -6.29 -17.37
N TYR A 68 1.30 -5.49 -17.03
CA TYR A 68 2.55 -5.35 -17.78
C TYR A 68 3.73 -5.84 -16.95
N GLN A 69 4.65 -6.56 -17.60
CA GLN A 69 6.00 -6.76 -17.08
C GLN A 69 6.95 -5.88 -17.90
N THR A 70 7.77 -5.09 -17.21
CA THR A 70 8.77 -4.22 -17.86
C THR A 70 10.18 -4.54 -17.35
N ASP A 71 11.19 -4.08 -18.08
CA ASP A 71 12.52 -3.96 -17.47
C ASP A 71 12.53 -2.82 -16.43
N LEU A 72 13.66 -2.63 -15.75
CA LEU A 72 13.82 -1.60 -14.72
C LEU A 72 13.84 -0.16 -15.27
N GLN A 73 13.74 0.00 -16.57
CA GLN A 73 13.64 1.28 -17.29
C GLN A 73 12.27 1.50 -17.93
N GLY A 74 11.31 0.60 -17.64
CA GLY A 74 9.91 0.73 -18.09
C GLY A 74 9.62 0.21 -19.49
N LYS A 75 10.59 -0.43 -20.18
CA LYS A 75 10.34 -1.05 -21.48
C LYS A 75 9.51 -2.32 -21.29
N VAL A 76 8.37 -2.41 -21.96
CA VAL A 76 7.48 -3.56 -21.89
C VAL A 76 8.17 -4.82 -22.43
N LEU A 77 8.21 -5.86 -21.62
CA LEU A 77 8.73 -7.19 -21.94
C LEU A 77 7.59 -8.17 -22.24
N LYS A 78 6.49 -8.07 -21.46
CA LYS A 78 5.35 -8.97 -21.52
C LYS A 78 4.10 -8.25 -21.03
N GLN A 79 2.93 -8.69 -21.49
CA GLN A 79 1.65 -8.20 -20.98
C GLN A 79 0.56 -9.24 -21.11
N PHE A 80 -0.49 -9.13 -20.30
CA PHE A 80 -1.72 -9.89 -20.46
C PHE A 80 -2.93 -9.09 -19.99
N ALA A 81 -4.08 -9.33 -20.63
CA ALA A 81 -5.34 -8.72 -20.24
C ALA A 81 -5.99 -9.53 -19.10
N THR A 82 -6.44 -8.83 -18.05
CA THR A 82 -7.11 -9.48 -16.91
C THR A 82 -8.61 -9.65 -17.13
N GLY A 83 -9.22 -8.86 -18.01
CA GLY A 83 -10.66 -8.72 -18.14
C GLY A 83 -11.32 -7.91 -17.04
N LEU A 84 -10.53 -7.32 -16.16
CA LEU A 84 -10.97 -6.41 -15.08
C LEU A 84 -10.82 -4.95 -15.53
N ARG A 85 -11.33 -4.04 -14.71
CA ARG A 85 -11.21 -2.59 -14.89
C ARG A 85 -10.78 -1.97 -13.58
N ASP A 86 -10.27 -0.75 -13.66
CA ASP A 86 -9.86 0.05 -12.52
C ASP A 86 -8.89 -0.76 -11.63
N LEU A 87 -7.72 -1.06 -12.24
CA LEU A 87 -6.64 -1.78 -11.56
C LEU A 87 -5.70 -0.78 -10.88
N GLU A 88 -5.69 -0.77 -9.54
CA GLU A 88 -4.91 0.20 -8.77
C GLU A 88 -3.65 -0.39 -8.14
N GLY A 89 -3.68 -1.62 -7.72
CA GLY A 89 -2.53 -2.27 -7.09
C GLY A 89 -2.08 -3.53 -7.79
N ILE A 90 -0.78 -3.84 -7.66
CA ILE A 90 -0.21 -5.11 -8.06
C ILE A 90 0.89 -5.53 -7.10
N THR A 91 0.99 -6.82 -6.83
CA THR A 91 2.10 -7.40 -6.06
C THR A 91 2.51 -8.74 -6.62
N THR A 92 3.80 -9.07 -6.54
CA THR A 92 4.29 -10.44 -6.76
C THR A 92 4.07 -11.25 -5.48
N ILE A 93 3.61 -12.49 -5.61
CA ILE A 93 3.45 -13.44 -4.49
C ILE A 93 4.67 -14.35 -4.42
N ASP A 94 5.08 -14.85 -5.58
CA ASP A 94 6.22 -15.74 -5.77
C ASP A 94 6.76 -15.63 -7.21
N GLY A 95 7.72 -16.48 -7.56
CA GLY A 95 8.33 -16.52 -8.88
C GLY A 95 7.36 -16.75 -10.06
N GLU A 96 6.12 -17.20 -9.81
CA GLU A 96 5.15 -17.63 -10.84
C GLU A 96 3.83 -16.88 -10.79
N THR A 97 3.53 -16.15 -9.71
CA THR A 97 2.21 -15.55 -9.48
C THR A 97 2.26 -14.07 -9.14
N VAL A 98 1.23 -13.35 -9.56
CA VAL A 98 0.97 -11.96 -9.23
C VAL A 98 -0.47 -11.80 -8.74
N ALA A 99 -0.69 -10.86 -7.84
CA ALA A 99 -2.03 -10.43 -7.46
C ALA A 99 -2.25 -9.00 -7.89
N VAL A 100 -3.46 -8.71 -8.37
CA VAL A 100 -3.90 -7.36 -8.71
C VAL A 100 -5.06 -6.93 -7.83
N LEU A 101 -5.18 -5.65 -7.62
CA LEU A 101 -6.26 -5.00 -6.90
C LEU A 101 -7.20 -4.35 -7.90
N ALA A 102 -8.46 -4.76 -7.89
CA ALA A 102 -9.51 -4.15 -8.70
C ALA A 102 -10.39 -3.27 -7.81
N GLU A 103 -10.24 -1.96 -7.92
CA GLU A 103 -10.87 -0.99 -7.04
C GLU A 103 -12.38 -1.09 -7.05
N ARG A 104 -13.00 -0.96 -8.22
CA ARG A 104 -14.45 -0.95 -8.40
C ARG A 104 -15.16 -2.19 -7.86
N THR A 105 -14.54 -3.36 -8.00
CA THR A 105 -15.11 -4.62 -7.49
C THR A 105 -14.65 -4.94 -6.08
N ARG A 106 -13.65 -4.20 -5.56
CA ARG A 106 -13.01 -4.42 -4.25
C ARG A 106 -12.52 -5.84 -4.10
N GLU A 107 -11.78 -6.30 -5.10
CA GLU A 107 -11.27 -7.67 -5.16
C GLU A 107 -9.76 -7.69 -5.29
N ILE A 108 -9.14 -8.62 -4.57
CA ILE A 108 -7.80 -9.09 -4.90
C ILE A 108 -7.97 -10.26 -5.85
N VAL A 109 -7.32 -10.20 -7.00
CA VAL A 109 -7.41 -11.26 -8.03
C VAL A 109 -6.02 -11.78 -8.35
N VAL A 110 -5.82 -13.08 -8.21
CA VAL A 110 -4.53 -13.74 -8.38
C VAL A 110 -4.45 -14.39 -9.76
N PHE A 111 -3.36 -14.11 -10.46
CA PHE A 111 -3.05 -14.66 -11.77
C PHE A 111 -1.67 -15.35 -11.77
N SER A 112 -1.50 -16.37 -12.63
CA SER A 112 -0.17 -16.74 -13.02
C SER A 112 0.48 -15.61 -13.83
N LYS A 113 1.79 -15.56 -13.90
CA LYS A 113 2.52 -14.59 -14.73
C LYS A 113 2.19 -14.72 -16.24
N ASP A 114 1.49 -15.77 -16.66
CA ASP A 114 0.98 -15.97 -18.03
C ASP A 114 -0.50 -15.55 -18.19
N GLY A 115 -1.10 -14.95 -17.17
CA GLY A 115 -2.46 -14.41 -17.23
C GLY A 115 -3.57 -15.42 -16.95
N LYS A 116 -3.26 -16.61 -16.43
CA LYS A 116 -4.29 -17.57 -16.01
C LYS A 116 -4.83 -17.17 -14.63
N LEU A 117 -6.14 -17.01 -14.53
CA LEU A 117 -6.82 -16.78 -13.24
C LEU A 117 -6.62 -17.98 -12.30
N LEU A 118 -6.13 -17.71 -11.08
CA LEU A 118 -5.88 -18.73 -10.05
C LEU A 118 -6.81 -18.58 -8.85
N GLY A 119 -7.22 -17.37 -8.50
CA GLY A 119 -8.11 -17.13 -7.35
C GLY A 119 -8.56 -15.67 -7.26
N ARG A 120 -9.56 -15.42 -6.44
CA ARG A 120 -10.02 -14.07 -6.11
C ARG A 120 -10.71 -14.03 -4.76
N GLY A 121 -10.66 -12.88 -4.11
CA GLY A 121 -11.38 -12.63 -2.86
C GLY A 121 -11.79 -11.19 -2.73
N LYS A 122 -12.90 -10.95 -2.02
CA LYS A 122 -13.43 -9.62 -1.79
C LYS A 122 -12.85 -9.01 -0.53
N ILE A 123 -12.61 -7.70 -0.61
CA ILE A 123 -12.25 -6.85 0.52
C ILE A 123 -13.54 -6.25 1.07
N GLY A 124 -13.76 -6.41 2.37
CA GLY A 124 -14.97 -5.92 3.06
C GLY A 124 -14.95 -4.40 3.28
N LEU A 125 -14.88 -3.61 2.21
CA LEU A 125 -14.94 -2.15 2.27
C LEU A 125 -16.35 -1.67 1.97
N PRO A 126 -16.92 -0.76 2.80
CA PRO A 126 -18.14 -0.05 2.48
C PRO A 126 -17.87 1.06 1.45
N GLY A 127 -18.92 1.68 0.93
CA GLY A 127 -18.84 2.87 0.07
C GLY A 127 -19.26 2.61 -1.38
N ASP A 128 -19.15 3.63 -2.18
CA ASP A 128 -19.47 3.67 -3.61
C ASP A 128 -18.21 3.36 -4.48
N ASP A 129 -18.37 3.39 -5.80
CA ASP A 129 -17.39 2.88 -6.75
C ASP A 129 -16.06 3.67 -6.81
N ASN A 130 -16.01 4.88 -6.22
CA ASN A 130 -14.84 5.77 -6.32
C ASN A 130 -14.07 5.94 -4.98
N ASN A 131 -14.32 5.11 -4.00
CA ASN A 131 -13.64 5.13 -2.69
C ASN A 131 -13.13 3.72 -2.36
N GLY A 132 -12.45 3.12 -3.29
CA GLY A 132 -11.97 1.76 -3.20
C GLY A 132 -10.58 1.62 -2.57
N PRO A 133 -10.05 0.42 -2.60
CA PRO A 133 -8.68 0.15 -2.21
C PRO A 133 -7.72 0.50 -3.35
N GLU A 134 -6.61 1.19 -3.04
CA GLU A 134 -5.64 1.73 -4.00
C GLU A 134 -4.33 0.92 -4.01
N GLY A 135 -3.76 0.67 -2.85
CA GLY A 135 -2.47 0.00 -2.74
C GLY A 135 -2.56 -1.46 -2.33
N LEU A 136 -1.72 -2.29 -2.94
CA LEU A 136 -1.63 -3.73 -2.64
C LEU A 136 -0.17 -4.16 -2.53
N SER A 137 0.14 -4.88 -1.46
CA SER A 137 1.39 -5.61 -1.32
C SER A 137 1.16 -7.00 -0.73
N TYR A 138 2.13 -7.89 -0.90
CA TYR A 138 2.13 -9.21 -0.28
C TYR A 138 3.33 -9.35 0.66
N ASP A 139 3.07 -9.81 1.86
CA ASP A 139 4.10 -10.14 2.84
C ASP A 139 4.42 -11.64 2.81
N PRO A 140 5.56 -12.04 2.26
CA PRO A 140 5.91 -13.45 2.16
C PRO A 140 6.21 -14.12 3.52
N LEU A 141 6.53 -13.32 4.57
CA LEU A 141 6.82 -13.85 5.90
C LEU A 141 5.55 -14.24 6.65
N THR A 142 4.53 -13.39 6.60
CA THR A 142 3.22 -13.67 7.22
C THR A 142 2.25 -14.37 6.26
N ARG A 143 2.54 -14.34 4.95
CA ARG A 143 1.71 -14.85 3.86
C ARG A 143 0.37 -14.11 3.79
N GLU A 144 0.40 -12.81 3.99
CA GLU A 144 -0.76 -11.94 3.97
C GLU A 144 -0.66 -10.91 2.85
N PHE A 145 -1.80 -10.57 2.29
CA PHE A 145 -1.99 -9.36 1.51
C PHE A 145 -2.14 -8.16 2.45
N VAL A 146 -1.52 -7.07 2.09
CA VAL A 146 -1.63 -5.78 2.78
C VAL A 146 -2.21 -4.78 1.80
N VAL A 147 -3.36 -4.22 2.15
CA VAL A 147 -4.13 -3.30 1.32
C VAL A 147 -4.24 -1.96 2.02
N VAL A 148 -4.09 -0.86 1.29
CA VAL A 148 -4.47 0.47 1.76
C VAL A 148 -5.65 0.99 0.97
N ASN A 149 -6.55 1.69 1.67
CA ASN A 149 -7.67 2.41 1.08
C ASN A 149 -7.39 3.91 1.17
N GLU A 150 -7.63 4.62 0.08
CA GLU A 150 -7.24 6.01 -0.06
C GLU A 150 -7.92 6.93 0.96
N VAL A 151 -9.23 6.93 0.97
CA VAL A 151 -10.03 7.98 1.62
C VAL A 151 -10.15 7.79 3.12
N GLU A 152 -10.48 6.59 3.58
CA GLU A 152 -10.60 6.31 5.01
C GLU A 152 -9.26 6.06 5.70
N GLY A 153 -8.18 5.95 4.91
CA GLY A 153 -6.86 5.62 5.42
C GLY A 153 -6.83 4.27 6.14
N LEU A 154 -7.52 3.29 5.60
CA LEU A 154 -7.53 1.94 6.18
C LEU A 154 -6.35 1.12 5.66
N LEU A 155 -5.64 0.48 6.57
CA LEU A 155 -4.72 -0.60 6.27
C LEU A 155 -5.39 -1.92 6.66
N ILE A 156 -5.56 -2.80 5.69
CA ILE A 156 -6.26 -4.09 5.85
C ILE A 156 -5.28 -5.21 5.55
N ARG A 157 -5.21 -6.21 6.44
CA ARG A 157 -4.44 -7.43 6.18
C ARG A 157 -5.41 -8.57 5.89
N MET A 158 -5.04 -9.40 4.92
CA MET A 158 -5.86 -10.55 4.51
C MET A 158 -4.95 -11.76 4.31
N ASP A 159 -5.38 -12.91 4.79
CA ASP A 159 -4.65 -14.17 4.59
C ASP A 159 -4.72 -14.66 3.13
N SER A 160 -4.02 -15.74 2.83
CA SER A 160 -3.99 -16.36 1.49
C SER A 160 -5.35 -16.92 1.03
N GLU A 161 -6.33 -17.03 1.92
CA GLU A 161 -7.71 -17.42 1.63
C GLU A 161 -8.65 -16.22 1.52
N PHE A 162 -8.07 -15.01 1.49
CA PHE A 162 -8.75 -13.72 1.39
C PHE A 162 -9.68 -13.41 2.58
N ARG A 163 -9.38 -13.91 3.78
CA ARG A 163 -10.05 -13.53 5.01
C ARG A 163 -9.30 -12.40 5.67
N GLU A 164 -10.02 -11.37 6.09
CA GLU A 164 -9.43 -10.25 6.84
C GLU A 164 -8.90 -10.75 8.19
N THR A 165 -7.64 -10.47 8.48
CA THR A 165 -6.95 -10.82 9.72
C THR A 165 -6.81 -9.63 10.66
N SER A 166 -6.63 -8.43 10.10
CA SER A 166 -6.63 -7.18 10.86
C SER A 166 -7.03 -5.98 10.01
N ARG A 167 -7.41 -4.90 10.71
CA ARG A 167 -7.75 -3.60 10.13
C ARG A 167 -7.32 -2.49 11.06
N GLU A 168 -6.53 -1.55 10.55
CA GLU A 168 -6.05 -0.39 11.28
C GLU A 168 -6.35 0.90 10.52
N VAL A 169 -6.44 2.02 11.25
CA VAL A 169 -6.65 3.35 10.66
C VAL A 169 -5.35 4.12 10.66
N LEU A 170 -4.88 4.50 9.50
CA LEU A 170 -3.74 5.39 9.30
C LEU A 170 -4.20 6.86 9.46
N ARG A 171 -3.34 7.71 10.08
CA ARG A 171 -3.67 9.12 10.37
C ARG A 171 -2.51 10.08 10.16
N PHE A 172 -1.53 9.71 9.33
CA PHE A 172 -0.30 10.48 9.17
C PHE A 172 -0.19 11.19 7.82
N ALA A 173 -1.08 10.92 6.89
CA ALA A 173 -1.10 11.51 5.56
C ALA A 173 -2.51 11.96 5.15
N GLN A 174 -2.62 12.69 4.04
CA GLN A 174 -3.90 13.21 3.54
C GLN A 174 -4.66 12.15 2.71
N ASP A 175 -3.94 11.22 2.11
CA ASP A 175 -4.40 10.08 1.32
C ASP A 175 -3.42 8.93 1.42
N TYR A 176 -3.72 7.78 0.80
CA TYR A 176 -2.88 6.59 0.80
C TYR A 176 -2.98 5.88 -0.54
N SER A 177 -2.18 6.31 -1.51
CA SER A 177 -2.25 5.84 -2.91
C SER A 177 -1.57 4.49 -3.12
N SER A 178 -0.51 4.15 -2.36
CA SER A 178 0.19 2.88 -2.54
C SER A 178 0.89 2.38 -1.29
N ILE A 179 1.18 1.08 -1.28
CA ILE A 179 1.93 0.42 -0.21
C ILE A 179 2.85 -0.66 -0.77
N THR A 180 4.04 -0.81 -0.18
CA THR A 180 4.90 -1.97 -0.41
C THR A 180 5.49 -2.48 0.91
N VAL A 181 5.55 -3.79 1.04
CA VAL A 181 6.16 -4.48 2.18
C VAL A 181 7.63 -4.73 1.87
N ASP A 182 8.51 -4.26 2.75
CA ASP A 182 9.91 -4.67 2.80
C ASP A 182 10.04 -5.82 3.80
N ALA A 183 9.96 -7.05 3.29
CA ALA A 183 10.02 -8.24 4.12
C ALA A 183 11.42 -8.49 4.73
N GLU A 184 12.48 -7.97 4.11
CA GLU A 184 13.86 -8.12 4.62
C GLU A 184 14.10 -7.29 5.88
N LYS A 185 13.42 -6.14 5.98
CA LYS A 185 13.55 -5.22 7.12
C LYS A 185 12.36 -5.23 8.08
N ASP A 186 11.33 -6.01 7.77
CA ASP A 186 10.09 -6.04 8.54
C ASP A 186 9.40 -4.67 8.60
N GLN A 187 9.35 -3.97 7.44
CA GLN A 187 8.91 -2.59 7.31
C GLN A 187 7.82 -2.43 6.23
N LEU A 188 7.13 -1.30 6.29
CA LEU A 188 6.13 -0.87 5.30
C LEU A 188 6.56 0.48 4.72
N TRP A 189 6.46 0.61 3.40
CA TRP A 189 6.57 1.87 2.70
C TRP A 189 5.20 2.27 2.18
N VAL A 190 4.74 3.44 2.56
CA VAL A 190 3.41 3.96 2.21
C VAL A 190 3.57 5.26 1.45
N LEU A 191 2.89 5.35 0.33
CA LEU A 191 2.90 6.51 -0.54
C LEU A 191 1.63 7.32 -0.35
N SER A 192 1.77 8.65 -0.32
CA SER A 192 0.68 9.62 -0.32
C SER A 192 0.96 10.68 -1.38
N ASP A 193 0.10 10.77 -2.38
CA ASP A 193 0.24 11.76 -3.44
C ASP A 193 -0.12 13.16 -2.93
N LEU A 194 -1.27 13.32 -2.27
CA LEU A 194 -1.71 14.63 -1.75
C LEU A 194 -0.74 15.21 -0.72
N SER A 195 -0.05 14.36 0.05
CA SER A 195 1.00 14.81 0.96
C SER A 195 2.35 15.01 0.27
N GLY A 196 2.52 14.58 -0.99
CA GLY A 196 3.78 14.61 -1.72
C GLY A 196 4.89 13.87 -0.98
N SER A 197 4.59 12.74 -0.36
CA SER A 197 5.47 12.09 0.59
C SER A 197 5.40 10.57 0.55
N ILE A 198 6.51 9.95 0.91
CA ILE A 198 6.64 8.51 1.10
C ILE A 198 7.04 8.28 2.56
N TYR A 199 6.36 7.38 3.23
CA TYR A 199 6.51 7.11 4.65
C TYR A 199 7.06 5.72 4.87
N LEU A 200 8.09 5.61 5.71
CA LEU A 200 8.64 4.34 6.18
C LEU A 200 8.14 4.06 7.60
N LEU A 201 7.54 2.90 7.77
CA LEU A 201 6.92 2.47 9.02
C LEU A 201 7.46 1.09 9.45
N THR A 202 7.40 0.80 10.74
CA THR A 202 7.41 -0.59 11.20
C THR A 202 6.11 -1.29 10.79
N LYS A 203 6.05 -2.63 10.83
CA LYS A 203 4.79 -3.37 10.62
C LYS A 203 3.74 -3.10 11.73
N GLN A 204 4.15 -2.53 12.86
CA GLN A 204 3.28 -2.07 13.94
C GLN A 204 2.78 -0.63 13.73
N LEU A 205 3.06 -0.04 12.55
CA LEU A 205 2.67 1.29 12.12
C LEU A 205 3.34 2.44 12.89
N GLU A 206 4.51 2.18 13.48
CA GLU A 206 5.33 3.24 14.06
C GLU A 206 6.12 3.94 12.94
N MET A 207 6.02 5.27 12.86
CA MET A 207 6.74 6.08 11.88
C MET A 207 8.25 6.05 12.15
N LEU A 208 9.03 5.60 11.18
CA LEU A 208 10.49 5.60 11.23
C LEU A 208 11.07 6.85 10.57
N THR A 209 10.63 7.15 9.35
CA THR A 209 11.04 8.33 8.60
C THR A 209 10.01 8.70 7.53
N SER A 210 10.16 9.88 6.94
CA SER A 210 9.41 10.30 5.77
C SER A 210 10.32 10.94 4.74
N TYR A 211 9.94 10.84 3.47
CA TYR A 211 10.67 11.39 2.33
C TYR A 211 9.70 12.28 1.55
N SER A 212 10.03 13.55 1.41
CA SER A 212 9.26 14.47 0.57
C SER A 212 9.71 14.36 -0.89
N THR A 213 8.78 14.44 -1.81
CA THR A 213 9.01 14.38 -3.25
C THR A 213 8.23 15.45 -3.98
N ASN A 214 8.70 15.82 -5.18
CA ASN A 214 8.01 16.72 -6.11
C ASN A 214 7.39 15.96 -7.30
N ILE A 215 7.33 14.63 -7.23
CA ILE A 215 6.65 13.81 -8.23
C ILE A 215 5.15 13.99 -8.00
N ARG A 216 4.41 14.25 -9.08
CA ARG A 216 2.96 14.47 -9.02
C ARG A 216 2.21 13.19 -9.30
N GLN A 217 1.08 13.01 -8.66
CA GLN A 217 0.17 11.88 -8.83
C GLN A 217 0.96 10.57 -8.86
N MET A 218 1.52 10.27 -7.72
CA MET A 218 2.26 9.04 -7.49
C MET A 218 1.25 7.93 -7.16
N GLU A 219 1.18 6.90 -8.02
CA GLU A 219 0.18 5.84 -7.91
C GLU A 219 0.77 4.50 -7.44
N GLY A 220 2.03 4.25 -7.72
CA GLY A 220 2.66 2.98 -7.37
C GLY A 220 4.05 3.13 -6.82
N ILE A 221 4.39 2.31 -5.83
CA ILE A 221 5.72 2.25 -5.23
C ILE A 221 6.19 0.81 -5.05
N THR A 222 7.47 0.56 -5.31
CA THR A 222 8.14 -0.68 -4.91
C THR A 222 9.60 -0.43 -4.57
N MET A 223 10.20 -1.34 -3.80
CA MET A 223 11.52 -1.17 -3.23
C MET A 223 12.48 -2.28 -3.67
N ASP A 224 13.71 -1.90 -3.97
CA ASP A 224 14.87 -2.77 -4.00
C ASP A 224 15.79 -2.38 -2.84
N HIS A 225 15.57 -2.99 -1.70
CA HIS A 225 16.29 -2.64 -0.49
C HIS A 225 17.80 -2.92 -0.59
N GLU A 226 18.18 -4.03 -1.23
CA GLU A 226 19.58 -4.41 -1.40
C GLU A 226 20.38 -3.34 -2.16
N ASN A 227 19.79 -2.75 -3.21
CA ASN A 227 20.40 -1.71 -4.02
C ASN A 227 20.04 -0.30 -3.56
N LYS A 228 19.24 -0.16 -2.49
CA LYS A 228 18.71 1.12 -1.97
C LYS A 228 17.98 1.94 -3.04
N LEU A 229 17.21 1.24 -3.87
CA LEU A 229 16.43 1.84 -4.93
C LEU A 229 14.93 1.79 -4.61
N MET A 230 14.27 2.84 -5.01
CA MET A 230 12.83 2.98 -4.96
C MET A 230 12.35 3.26 -6.37
N TYR A 231 11.32 2.57 -6.78
CA TYR A 231 10.64 2.78 -8.06
C TYR A 231 9.27 3.37 -7.78
N VAL A 232 8.93 4.43 -8.48
CA VAL A 232 7.65 5.14 -8.35
C VAL A 232 7.07 5.37 -9.74
N VAL A 233 5.79 5.09 -9.92
CA VAL A 233 5.07 5.46 -11.15
C VAL A 233 4.14 6.64 -10.89
N SER A 234 3.97 7.45 -11.94
CA SER A 234 3.08 8.61 -11.94
C SER A 234 2.16 8.51 -13.15
N ASP A 235 0.86 8.57 -12.89
CA ASP A 235 -0.17 8.43 -13.91
C ASP A 235 -0.13 9.53 -14.99
N PRO A 236 -0.32 10.82 -14.69
CA PRO A 236 -0.53 11.82 -15.74
C PRO A 236 0.70 12.04 -16.60
N MET A 237 1.86 11.66 -16.09
CA MET A 237 3.12 11.77 -16.80
C MET A 237 3.45 10.48 -17.56
N ALA A 238 2.73 9.37 -17.32
CA ALA A 238 3.07 8.02 -17.78
C ALA A 238 4.58 7.78 -17.62
N ARG A 239 5.09 7.88 -16.37
CA ARG A 239 6.53 7.85 -16.08
C ARG A 239 6.85 6.92 -14.93
N LEU A 240 7.99 6.27 -15.09
CA LEU A 240 8.71 5.56 -14.04
C LEU A 240 9.85 6.44 -13.53
N TYR A 241 9.91 6.63 -12.22
CA TYR A 241 11.00 7.30 -11.51
C TYR A 241 11.82 6.27 -10.76
N VAL A 242 13.14 6.40 -10.83
CA VAL A 242 14.08 5.59 -10.05
C VAL A 242 14.80 6.51 -9.09
N LEU A 243 14.60 6.27 -7.81
CA LEU A 243 15.12 7.08 -6.71
C LEU A 243 16.07 6.23 -5.87
N ARG A 244 17.10 6.87 -5.32
CA ARG A 244 17.91 6.29 -4.25
C ARG A 244 17.48 6.90 -2.93
N PHE A 245 17.29 6.08 -1.92
CA PHE A 245 17.02 6.53 -0.55
C PHE A 245 18.22 6.30 0.35
N ASP A 246 18.35 7.13 1.40
CA ASP A 246 19.36 6.95 2.43
C ASP A 246 18.81 6.02 3.54
N ASP A 247 19.59 5.03 3.94
CA ASP A 247 19.38 4.28 5.19
C ASP A 247 19.82 5.16 6.36
N ARG A 248 18.89 5.51 7.22
CA ARG A 248 19.20 6.12 8.51
C ARG A 248 18.81 5.24 9.67
#